data_72a9b16268484ad502ffaa746f2b0190
#
_entry.id   72a9b16268484ad502ffaa746f2b0190
#
_cell.length_a   1.000
_cell.length_b   1.000
_cell.length_c   1.000
_cell.angle_alpha   90.00
_cell.angle_beta   90.00
_cell.angle_gamma   90.00
#
_symmetry.space_group_name_H-M   'P 1'
#
loop_
_entity.id
_entity.type
_entity.pdbx_description
1 polymer ?
#
loop_
_entity_poly.entity_id
_entity_poly.type
_entity_poly.pdbx_seq_one_letter_code
_entity_poly.pdbx_strand_id
1 'polypeptide(L)'
;MGDSRGGKRMIQTFAKMSRSAWIEKLENDLSVMRLAPKKFKREIAEKELQTWLDQPVGEVQGDMKITDPMQARIVEHPYIEFINRVQMAASGVSISGTALFNNEGQGFNETITMREIITNYIYPNTLAVLKITGQDLRDALEQTANFLAIESGEIVFNPAFIEPKPQYYNYDMYEGIDYEIDLRQPVGQRITKLARARNST
;
A
#
# COMPACT_ATOMS: atom_id res chain seq x y z
N MET A 1 6.77 31.62 17.54
CA MET A 1 7.75 30.68 16.95
C MET A 1 7.68 29.41 17.77
N GLY A 2 6.84 28.46 17.35
CA GLY A 2 6.66 27.15 18.03
C GLY A 2 7.77 26.20 17.63
N ASP A 3 8.31 25.50 18.60
CA ASP A 3 9.47 24.62 18.46
C ASP A 3 9.17 23.42 17.54
N SER A 4 9.60 23.53 16.28
CA SER A 4 9.51 22.48 15.26
C SER A 4 10.35 21.22 15.60
N ARG A 5 11.15 21.25 16.68
CA ARG A 5 11.99 20.14 17.13
C ARG A 5 11.22 19.06 17.90
N GLY A 6 10.11 19.41 18.54
CA GLY A 6 9.25 18.48 19.27
C GLY A 6 8.58 17.44 18.37
N GLY A 7 8.06 17.86 17.20
CA GLY A 7 7.39 16.98 16.27
C GLY A 7 8.31 15.93 15.62
N LYS A 8 9.52 16.33 15.20
CA LYS A 8 10.50 15.40 14.62
C LYS A 8 11.00 14.34 15.62
N ARG A 9 11.12 14.69 16.89
CA ARG A 9 11.54 13.75 17.96
C ARG A 9 10.44 12.73 18.25
N MET A 10 9.17 13.15 18.21
CA MET A 10 8.03 12.27 18.44
C MET A 10 7.88 11.24 17.29
N ILE A 11 7.97 11.65 16.03
CA ILE A 11 7.91 10.76 14.87
C ILE A 11 9.03 9.72 14.88
N GLN A 12 10.28 10.11 15.24
CA GLN A 12 11.38 9.16 15.36
C GLN A 12 11.20 8.17 16.54
N THR A 13 10.50 8.56 17.59
CA THR A 13 10.21 7.69 18.73
C THR A 13 9.11 6.69 18.38
N PHE A 14 8.08 7.11 17.66
CA PHE A 14 6.97 6.23 17.24
C PHE A 14 7.38 5.17 16.20
N ALA A 15 8.24 5.51 15.25
CA ALA A 15 8.76 4.57 14.26
C ALA A 15 9.61 3.42 14.84
N LYS A 16 10.05 3.52 16.10
CA LYS A 16 10.89 2.53 16.80
C LYS A 16 10.17 1.76 17.89
N MET A 17 8.90 2.06 18.16
CA MET A 17 8.15 1.39 19.24
C MET A 17 7.43 0.15 18.72
N SER A 18 7.49 -0.96 19.48
CA SER A 18 6.65 -2.13 19.25
C SER A 18 5.17 -1.80 19.52
N ARG A 19 4.25 -2.59 18.96
CA ARG A 19 2.79 -2.41 19.18
C ARG A 19 2.43 -2.43 20.67
N SER A 20 3.06 -3.30 21.47
CA SER A 20 2.85 -3.38 22.92
C SER A 20 3.32 -2.13 23.65
N ALA A 21 4.50 -1.63 23.30
CA ALA A 21 5.02 -0.38 23.87
C ALA A 21 4.16 0.85 23.48
N TRP A 22 3.50 0.80 22.33
CA TRP A 22 2.56 1.83 21.87
C TRP A 22 1.27 1.82 22.70
N ILE A 23 0.72 0.62 22.96
CA ILE A 23 -0.47 0.44 23.79
C ILE A 23 -0.18 0.88 25.23
N GLU A 24 0.94 0.45 25.80
CA GLU A 24 1.36 0.84 27.15
C GLU A 24 1.58 2.36 27.28
N LYS A 25 2.17 3.01 26.26
CA LYS A 25 2.30 4.47 26.25
C LYS A 25 0.96 5.17 26.19
N LEU A 26 0.03 4.71 25.33
CA LEU A 26 -1.33 5.24 25.25
C LEU A 26 -2.09 5.05 26.56
N GLU A 27 -1.97 3.89 27.20
CA GLU A 27 -2.59 3.62 28.49
C GLU A 27 -2.03 4.51 29.60
N ASN A 28 -0.72 4.77 29.59
CA ASN A 28 -0.07 5.68 30.53
C ASN A 28 -0.48 7.14 30.28
N ASP A 29 -0.48 7.61 29.04
CA ASP A 29 -0.90 8.97 28.68
C ASP A 29 -2.40 9.17 29.01
N LEU A 30 -3.26 8.15 28.80
CA LEU A 30 -4.64 8.15 29.21
C LEU A 30 -4.82 8.09 30.74
N SER A 31 -3.88 7.49 31.48
CA SER A 31 -3.93 7.41 32.95
C SER A 31 -3.70 8.77 33.61
N VAL A 32 -2.89 9.63 33.00
CA VAL A 32 -2.67 11.02 33.45
C VAL A 32 -3.93 11.88 33.30
N MET A 33 -4.82 11.52 32.37
CA MET A 33 -6.12 12.17 32.17
C MET A 33 -7.21 11.71 33.14
N ARG A 34 -6.91 10.95 34.19
CA ARG A 34 -7.90 10.35 35.13
C ARG A 34 -8.84 11.35 35.81
N LEU A 35 -8.52 12.63 35.83
CA LEU A 35 -9.29 13.68 36.50
C LEU A 35 -10.38 14.33 35.62
N ALA A 36 -10.42 14.08 34.32
CA ALA A 36 -11.42 14.69 33.45
C ALA A 36 -12.63 13.76 33.22
N PRO A 37 -13.84 14.28 33.01
CA PRO A 37 -15.04 13.49 32.65
C PRO A 37 -14.78 12.63 31.40
N LYS A 38 -15.31 11.40 31.34
CA LYS A 38 -15.11 10.46 30.22
C LYS A 38 -15.38 11.08 28.85
N LYS A 39 -16.41 11.90 28.75
CA LYS A 39 -16.79 12.61 27.51
C LYS A 39 -15.68 13.57 27.04
N PHE A 40 -15.16 14.37 27.95
CA PHE A 40 -14.10 15.35 27.65
C PHE A 40 -12.78 14.69 27.23
N LYS A 41 -12.43 13.56 27.87
CA LYS A 41 -11.26 12.75 27.49
C LYS A 41 -11.36 12.21 26.08
N ARG A 42 -12.55 11.74 25.69
CA ARG A 42 -12.82 11.23 24.36
C ARG A 42 -12.69 12.33 23.30
N GLU A 43 -13.26 13.50 23.57
CA GLU A 43 -13.19 14.65 22.65
C GLU A 43 -11.77 15.16 22.44
N ILE A 44 -10.94 15.20 23.50
CA ILE A 44 -9.52 15.57 23.38
C ILE A 44 -8.78 14.53 22.56
N ALA A 45 -8.92 13.25 22.88
CA ALA A 45 -8.25 12.16 22.18
C ALA A 45 -8.65 12.10 20.70
N GLU A 46 -9.93 12.32 20.39
CA GLU A 46 -10.40 12.41 19.01
C GLU A 46 -9.79 13.60 18.28
N LYS A 47 -9.72 14.78 18.90
CA LYS A 47 -9.13 15.96 18.30
C LYS A 47 -7.63 15.79 18.05
N GLU A 48 -6.89 15.25 19.01
CA GLU A 48 -5.47 14.99 18.87
C GLU A 48 -5.20 13.96 17.77
N LEU A 49 -6.01 12.88 17.70
CA LEU A 49 -5.94 11.89 16.65
C LEU A 49 -6.20 12.50 15.27
N GLN A 50 -7.25 13.31 15.13
CA GLN A 50 -7.54 13.98 13.85
C GLN A 50 -6.39 14.90 13.45
N THR A 51 -5.86 15.70 14.39
CA THR A 51 -4.73 16.59 14.15
C THR A 51 -3.50 15.82 13.68
N TRP A 52 -3.22 14.65 14.26
CA TRP A 52 -2.11 13.79 13.87
C TRP A 52 -2.34 13.17 12.49
N LEU A 53 -3.55 12.68 12.22
CA LEU A 53 -3.91 12.11 10.93
C LEU A 53 -3.79 13.12 9.78
N ASP A 54 -4.10 14.38 10.03
CA ASP A 54 -4.10 15.44 9.02
C ASP A 54 -2.73 16.14 8.88
N GLN A 55 -1.69 15.66 9.59
CA GLN A 55 -0.34 16.18 9.44
C GLN A 55 0.22 15.87 8.05
N PRO A 56 0.70 16.89 7.32
CA PRO A 56 1.45 16.68 6.09
C PRO A 56 2.75 15.90 6.37
N VAL A 57 3.00 14.88 5.56
CA VAL A 57 4.21 14.03 5.67
C VAL A 57 5.04 14.03 4.40
N GLY A 58 4.48 14.52 3.29
CA GLY A 58 5.15 14.63 2.00
C GLY A 58 4.32 15.37 0.96
N GLU A 59 4.90 15.54 -0.21
CA GLU A 59 4.26 16.15 -1.37
C GLU A 59 4.46 15.27 -2.60
N VAL A 60 3.45 15.20 -3.46
CA VAL A 60 3.49 14.49 -4.75
C VAL A 60 3.80 15.49 -5.85
N GLN A 61 4.76 15.16 -6.70
CA GLN A 61 4.96 15.83 -7.98
C GLN A 61 4.35 14.96 -9.08
N GLY A 62 3.19 15.34 -9.59
CA GLY A 62 2.41 14.60 -10.57
C GLY A 62 1.07 14.16 -9.99
N ASP A 63 0.46 13.12 -10.59
CA ASP A 63 -0.83 12.58 -10.17
C ASP A 63 -0.68 11.14 -9.68
N MET A 64 -0.97 10.92 -8.40
CA MET A 64 -1.02 9.59 -7.78
C MET A 64 -2.43 9.19 -7.34
N LYS A 65 -3.46 9.94 -7.77
CA LYS A 65 -4.86 9.61 -7.43
C LYS A 65 -5.34 8.38 -8.18
N ILE A 66 -5.95 7.46 -7.45
CA ILE A 66 -6.63 6.31 -8.02
C ILE A 66 -8.11 6.66 -8.16
N THR A 67 -8.53 6.98 -9.39
CA THR A 67 -9.93 7.25 -9.71
C THR A 67 -10.66 6.02 -10.22
N ASP A 68 -9.93 5.07 -10.80
CA ASP A 68 -10.42 3.78 -11.26
C ASP A 68 -9.51 2.66 -10.77
N PRO A 69 -9.94 1.89 -9.74
CA PRO A 69 -9.15 0.80 -9.19
C PRO A 69 -8.89 -0.36 -10.17
N MET A 70 -9.75 -0.56 -11.18
CA MET A 70 -9.52 -1.56 -12.21
C MET A 70 -8.40 -1.09 -13.15
N GLN A 71 -8.46 0.15 -13.62
CA GLN A 71 -7.41 0.71 -14.45
C GLN A 71 -6.06 0.74 -13.73
N ALA A 72 -6.03 1.08 -12.44
CA ALA A 72 -4.81 1.05 -11.64
C ALA A 72 -4.17 -0.35 -11.51
N ARG A 73 -4.94 -1.43 -11.79
CA ARG A 73 -4.43 -2.80 -11.80
C ARG A 73 -3.99 -3.28 -13.18
N ILE A 74 -4.66 -2.85 -14.23
CA ILE A 74 -4.38 -3.33 -15.60
C ILE A 74 -3.40 -2.46 -16.36
N VAL A 75 -3.13 -1.25 -15.86
CA VAL A 75 -2.16 -0.31 -16.43
C VAL A 75 -1.24 0.14 -15.31
N GLU A 76 0.03 0.35 -15.62
CA GLU A 76 1.01 0.90 -14.68
C GLU A 76 0.50 2.20 -14.04
N HIS A 77 0.54 2.27 -12.70
CA HIS A 77 -0.01 3.40 -11.94
C HIS A 77 1.03 4.01 -11.01
N PRO A 78 1.23 5.34 -11.03
CA PRO A 78 2.28 6.01 -10.25
C PRO A 78 2.26 5.72 -8.74
N TYR A 79 1.09 5.54 -8.16
CA TYR A 79 0.96 5.14 -6.75
C TYR A 79 1.55 3.75 -6.48
N ILE A 80 1.27 2.77 -7.35
CA ILE A 80 1.78 1.39 -7.22
C ILE A 80 3.29 1.36 -7.45
N GLU A 81 3.76 2.07 -8.47
CA GLU A 81 5.19 2.26 -8.72
C GLU A 81 5.90 2.85 -7.50
N PHE A 82 5.33 3.90 -6.90
CA PHE A 82 5.88 4.53 -5.71
C PHE A 82 6.01 3.55 -4.53
N ILE A 83 4.97 2.77 -4.23
CA ILE A 83 5.01 1.77 -3.14
C ILE A 83 6.11 0.73 -3.42
N ASN A 84 6.17 0.19 -4.63
CA ASN A 84 7.21 -0.77 -5.01
C ASN A 84 8.62 -0.17 -4.89
N ARG A 85 8.83 1.07 -5.33
CA ARG A 85 10.13 1.76 -5.20
C ARG A 85 10.53 2.00 -3.74
N VAL A 86 9.57 2.32 -2.87
CA VAL A 86 9.81 2.42 -1.42
C VAL A 86 10.24 1.07 -0.85
N GLN A 87 9.58 -0.02 -1.23
CA GLN A 87 9.94 -1.38 -0.81
C GLN A 87 11.33 -1.78 -1.31
N MET A 88 11.64 -1.49 -2.58
CA MET A 88 12.97 -1.74 -3.17
C MET A 88 14.07 -0.95 -2.44
N ALA A 89 13.84 0.33 -2.17
CA ALA A 89 14.78 1.17 -1.43
C ALA A 89 15.00 0.70 0.00
N ALA A 90 13.96 0.23 0.68
CA ALA A 90 14.04 -0.26 2.05
C ALA A 90 14.73 -1.63 2.16
N SER A 91 14.58 -2.49 1.16
CA SER A 91 15.11 -3.86 1.16
C SER A 91 16.42 -4.05 0.39
N GLY A 92 16.75 -3.12 -0.50
CA GLY A 92 17.94 -3.22 -1.37
C GLY A 92 17.76 -4.20 -2.53
N VAL A 93 16.56 -4.71 -2.79
CA VAL A 93 16.28 -5.61 -3.92
C VAL A 93 15.93 -4.83 -5.19
N SER A 94 16.04 -5.48 -6.34
CA SER A 94 15.78 -4.88 -7.65
C SER A 94 14.41 -5.22 -8.25
N ILE A 95 13.60 -6.01 -7.56
CA ILE A 95 12.24 -6.39 -7.95
C ILE A 95 11.37 -6.33 -6.71
N SER A 96 10.20 -5.72 -6.83
CA SER A 96 9.21 -5.66 -5.76
C SER A 96 7.82 -5.95 -6.32
N GLY A 97 6.96 -6.53 -5.48
CA GLY A 97 5.54 -6.73 -5.77
C GLY A 97 4.68 -6.16 -4.66
N THR A 98 3.59 -5.51 -5.03
CA THR A 98 2.58 -5.01 -4.10
C THR A 98 1.20 -5.08 -4.73
N ALA A 99 0.16 -5.06 -3.90
CA ALA A 99 -1.23 -5.04 -4.35
C ALA A 99 -1.93 -3.72 -4.00
N LEU A 100 -2.95 -3.38 -4.75
CA LEU A 100 -3.98 -2.44 -4.31
C LEU A 100 -4.98 -3.23 -3.45
N PHE A 101 -4.88 -3.11 -2.13
CA PHE A 101 -5.52 -4.03 -1.16
C PHE A 101 -7.04 -4.06 -1.21
N ASN A 102 -7.67 -2.96 -1.65
CA ASN A 102 -9.12 -2.84 -1.83
C ASN A 102 -9.44 -1.86 -2.97
N ASN A 103 -10.73 -1.60 -3.20
CA ASN A 103 -11.19 -0.60 -4.17
C ASN A 103 -11.48 0.77 -3.53
N GLU A 104 -11.19 0.95 -2.25
CA GLU A 104 -11.44 2.18 -1.50
C GLU A 104 -10.19 3.06 -1.40
N GLY A 105 -9.02 2.49 -1.66
CA GLY A 105 -7.76 3.22 -1.71
C GLY A 105 -7.75 4.23 -2.87
N GLN A 106 -7.55 5.50 -2.53
CA GLN A 106 -7.64 6.62 -3.48
C GLN A 106 -6.27 7.10 -3.97
N GLY A 107 -5.19 6.40 -3.59
CA GLY A 107 -3.83 6.88 -3.83
C GLY A 107 -3.51 8.11 -2.97
N PHE A 108 -2.64 8.99 -3.46
CA PHE A 108 -2.22 10.19 -2.75
C PHE A 108 -2.67 11.46 -3.46
N ASN A 109 -3.08 12.45 -2.66
CA ASN A 109 -3.25 13.82 -3.11
C ASN A 109 -1.89 14.54 -3.23
N GLU A 110 -1.90 15.77 -3.74
CA GLU A 110 -0.71 16.61 -3.87
C GLU A 110 0.04 16.76 -2.54
N THR A 111 -0.68 16.96 -1.44
CA THR A 111 -0.12 16.92 -0.08
C THR A 111 -0.48 15.60 0.56
N ILE A 112 0.52 14.75 0.83
CA ILE A 112 0.32 13.47 1.51
C ILE A 112 0.18 13.70 3.00
N THR A 113 -0.88 13.16 3.58
CA THR A 113 -1.11 13.17 5.04
C THR A 113 -0.92 11.77 5.64
N MET A 114 -0.76 11.71 6.97
CA MET A 114 -0.71 10.44 7.67
C MET A 114 -2.01 9.64 7.47
N ARG A 115 -3.15 10.31 7.37
CA ARG A 115 -4.46 9.73 7.05
C ARG A 115 -4.43 8.97 5.73
N GLU A 116 -3.87 9.57 4.69
CA GLU A 116 -3.79 8.94 3.38
C GLU A 116 -2.88 7.71 3.39
N ILE A 117 -1.76 7.77 4.11
CA ILE A 117 -0.88 6.60 4.26
C ILE A 117 -1.65 5.44 4.91
N ILE A 118 -2.34 5.68 6.02
CA ILE A 118 -3.06 4.64 6.76
C ILE A 118 -4.28 4.12 5.97
N THR A 119 -4.98 5.00 5.24
CA THR A 119 -6.17 4.61 4.46
C THR A 119 -5.79 3.78 3.23
N ASN A 120 -4.66 4.09 2.59
CA ASN A 120 -4.21 3.37 1.41
C ASN A 120 -3.42 2.09 1.77
N TYR A 121 -2.63 2.12 2.86
CA TYR A 121 -1.84 0.97 3.32
C TYR A 121 -2.39 0.46 4.65
N ILE A 122 -3.51 -0.24 4.58
CA ILE A 122 -4.37 -0.61 5.72
C ILE A 122 -3.84 -1.77 6.57
N TYR A 123 -2.92 -2.56 6.05
CA TYR A 123 -2.39 -3.73 6.77
C TYR A 123 -1.01 -3.46 7.34
N PRO A 124 -0.74 -3.82 8.61
CA PRO A 124 0.60 -3.72 9.22
C PRO A 124 1.50 -4.87 8.73
N ASN A 125 1.79 -4.88 7.43
CA ASN A 125 2.57 -5.92 6.80
C ASN A 125 4.06 -5.79 7.13
N THR A 126 4.76 -6.92 7.14
CA THR A 126 6.22 -6.98 7.20
C THR A 126 6.77 -7.16 5.79
N LEU A 127 7.78 -6.39 5.43
CA LEU A 127 8.49 -6.55 4.17
C LEU A 127 9.33 -7.84 4.23
N ALA A 128 9.08 -8.76 3.30
CA ALA A 128 9.84 -10.00 3.15
C ALA A 128 10.69 -9.96 1.88
N VAL A 129 11.92 -10.44 1.98
CA VAL A 129 12.83 -10.60 0.83
C VAL A 129 12.98 -12.08 0.54
N LEU A 130 12.68 -12.47 -0.69
CA LEU A 130 12.74 -13.85 -1.15
C LEU A 130 13.80 -14.01 -2.24
N LYS A 131 14.49 -15.14 -2.24
CA LYS A 131 15.32 -15.57 -3.35
C LYS A 131 14.51 -16.56 -4.18
N ILE A 132 14.16 -16.17 -5.39
CA ILE A 132 13.33 -16.94 -6.30
C ILE A 132 14.02 -17.11 -7.65
N THR A 133 13.54 -18.05 -8.46
CA THR A 133 13.95 -18.21 -9.86
C THR A 133 13.06 -17.38 -10.79
N GLY A 134 13.46 -17.22 -12.05
CA GLY A 134 12.60 -16.60 -13.06
C GLY A 134 11.32 -17.40 -13.34
N GLN A 135 11.35 -18.73 -13.11
CA GLN A 135 10.17 -19.57 -13.23
C GLN A 135 9.18 -19.31 -12.07
N ASP A 136 9.66 -19.21 -10.83
CA ASP A 136 8.81 -18.89 -9.67
C ASP A 136 8.13 -17.53 -9.87
N LEU A 137 8.85 -16.54 -10.43
CA LEU A 137 8.27 -15.22 -10.73
C LEU A 137 7.21 -15.31 -11.85
N ARG A 138 7.46 -16.11 -12.89
CA ARG A 138 6.46 -16.35 -13.95
C ARG A 138 5.21 -17.00 -13.38
N ASP A 139 5.36 -18.00 -12.52
CA ASP A 139 4.25 -18.72 -11.92
C ASP A 139 3.41 -17.79 -11.01
N ALA A 140 4.06 -16.87 -10.28
CA ALA A 140 3.39 -15.83 -9.50
C ALA A 140 2.61 -14.86 -10.40
N LEU A 141 3.18 -14.42 -11.51
CA LEU A 141 2.50 -13.57 -12.50
C LEU A 141 1.32 -14.29 -13.18
N GLU A 142 1.46 -15.57 -13.49
CA GLU A 142 0.35 -16.39 -14.03
C GLU A 142 -0.79 -16.50 -13.01
N GLN A 143 -0.47 -16.64 -11.70
CA GLN A 143 -1.47 -16.62 -10.65
C GLN A 143 -2.17 -15.26 -10.57
N THR A 144 -1.43 -14.15 -10.65
CA THR A 144 -1.99 -12.80 -10.73
C THR A 144 -2.88 -12.65 -11.97
N ALA A 145 -2.45 -13.15 -13.14
CA ALA A 145 -3.24 -13.08 -14.39
C ALA A 145 -4.58 -13.82 -14.29
N ASN A 146 -4.71 -14.81 -13.41
CA ASN A 146 -5.97 -15.52 -13.16
C ASN A 146 -7.04 -14.66 -12.47
N PHE A 147 -6.63 -13.57 -11.83
CA PHE A 147 -7.55 -12.63 -11.19
C PHE A 147 -8.46 -11.93 -12.19
N LEU A 148 -8.07 -11.90 -13.46
CA LEU A 148 -8.76 -11.21 -14.52
C LEU A 148 -9.35 -12.20 -15.53
N ALA A 149 -10.49 -11.84 -16.11
CA ALA A 149 -11.15 -12.53 -17.19
C ALA A 149 -11.61 -11.54 -18.26
N ILE A 150 -11.96 -12.04 -19.44
CA ILE A 150 -12.63 -11.26 -20.48
C ILE A 150 -14.07 -11.73 -20.55
N GLU A 151 -15.01 -10.81 -20.33
CA GLU A 151 -16.45 -11.05 -20.50
C GLU A 151 -17.04 -9.98 -21.43
N SER A 152 -17.72 -10.40 -22.47
CA SER A 152 -18.31 -9.49 -23.48
C SER A 152 -17.32 -8.49 -24.08
N GLY A 153 -16.03 -8.82 -24.13
CA GLY A 153 -14.96 -7.97 -24.66
C GLY A 153 -14.34 -7.01 -23.64
N GLU A 154 -14.84 -6.98 -22.41
CA GLU A 154 -14.32 -6.15 -21.33
C GLU A 154 -13.50 -6.98 -20.35
N ILE A 155 -12.48 -6.34 -19.73
CA ILE A 155 -11.70 -6.95 -18.65
C ILE A 155 -12.50 -6.83 -17.36
N VAL A 156 -12.74 -7.97 -16.72
CA VAL A 156 -13.46 -8.07 -15.44
C VAL A 156 -12.65 -8.87 -14.43
N PHE A 157 -13.03 -8.76 -13.16
CA PHE A 157 -12.49 -9.67 -12.15
C PHE A 157 -13.09 -11.06 -12.30
N ASN A 158 -12.25 -12.08 -12.20
CA ASN A 158 -12.68 -13.46 -12.16
C ASN A 158 -13.50 -13.71 -10.87
N PRO A 159 -14.77 -14.14 -10.95
CA PRO A 159 -15.62 -14.35 -9.78
C PRO A 159 -15.02 -15.27 -8.71
N ALA A 160 -14.20 -16.23 -9.10
CA ALA A 160 -13.53 -17.13 -8.14
C ALA A 160 -12.64 -16.41 -7.12
N PHE A 161 -12.19 -15.20 -7.40
CA PHE A 161 -11.37 -14.38 -6.51
C PHE A 161 -12.15 -13.24 -5.82
N ILE A 162 -13.40 -13.05 -6.22
CA ILE A 162 -14.25 -11.97 -5.71
C ILE A 162 -15.31 -12.51 -4.77
N GLU A 163 -15.78 -13.74 -5.00
CA GLU A 163 -16.82 -14.39 -4.21
C GLU A 163 -16.27 -15.49 -3.31
N PRO A 164 -16.81 -15.71 -2.11
CA PRO A 164 -17.81 -14.89 -1.41
C PRO A 164 -17.23 -13.61 -0.78
N LYS A 165 -15.90 -13.42 -0.86
CA LYS A 165 -15.19 -12.25 -0.31
C LYS A 165 -14.12 -11.81 -1.30
N PRO A 166 -14.12 -10.52 -1.70
CA PRO A 166 -13.08 -9.97 -2.57
C PRO A 166 -11.67 -10.14 -2.00
N GLN A 167 -10.76 -10.64 -2.83
CA GLN A 167 -9.37 -10.90 -2.47
C GLN A 167 -8.41 -10.00 -3.26
N TYR A 168 -8.73 -8.70 -3.42
CA TYR A 168 -7.93 -7.73 -4.17
C TYR A 168 -6.47 -7.65 -3.72
N TYR A 169 -6.19 -7.96 -2.46
CA TYR A 169 -4.86 -8.03 -1.87
C TYR A 169 -3.98 -9.16 -2.43
N ASN A 170 -4.53 -10.06 -3.24
CA ASN A 170 -3.79 -11.14 -3.92
C ASN A 170 -3.48 -10.80 -5.39
N TYR A 171 -3.82 -9.60 -5.86
CA TYR A 171 -3.45 -9.14 -7.19
C TYR A 171 -2.16 -8.31 -7.10
N ASP A 172 -1.02 -8.97 -7.24
CA ASP A 172 0.28 -8.32 -7.14
C ASP A 172 0.67 -7.64 -8.46
N MET A 173 1.16 -6.41 -8.34
CA MET A 173 1.73 -5.61 -9.42
C MET A 173 3.21 -5.38 -9.14
N TYR A 174 4.06 -5.57 -10.14
CA TYR A 174 5.49 -5.66 -9.95
C TYR A 174 6.23 -4.47 -10.57
N GLU A 175 7.31 -4.05 -9.90
CA GLU A 175 8.30 -3.09 -10.36
C GLU A 175 9.67 -3.79 -10.49
N GLY A 176 10.52 -3.30 -11.43
CA GLY A 176 11.85 -3.86 -11.70
C GLY A 176 11.86 -4.97 -12.75
N ILE A 177 10.69 -5.26 -13.34
CA ILE A 177 10.52 -6.19 -14.46
C ILE A 177 9.59 -5.60 -15.52
N ASP A 178 9.82 -5.97 -16.78
CA ASP A 178 8.90 -5.76 -17.90
C ASP A 178 8.12 -7.04 -18.13
N TYR A 179 6.79 -6.98 -18.03
CA TYR A 179 5.93 -8.13 -18.29
C TYR A 179 4.66 -7.74 -19.03
N GLU A 180 4.11 -8.69 -19.77
CA GLU A 180 2.84 -8.52 -20.50
C GLU A 180 1.92 -9.69 -20.20
N ILE A 181 0.65 -9.36 -19.89
CA ILE A 181 -0.43 -10.32 -19.65
C ILE A 181 -1.38 -10.29 -20.84
N ASP A 182 -1.49 -11.40 -21.56
CA ASP A 182 -2.51 -11.59 -22.61
C ASP A 182 -3.62 -12.51 -22.09
N LEU A 183 -4.72 -11.91 -21.67
CA LEU A 183 -5.88 -12.64 -21.12
C LEU A 183 -6.61 -13.53 -22.12
N ARG A 184 -6.31 -13.41 -23.43
CA ARG A 184 -6.86 -14.29 -24.50
C ARG A 184 -6.19 -15.66 -24.49
N GLN A 185 -5.00 -15.76 -23.90
CA GLN A 185 -4.29 -17.02 -23.76
C GLN A 185 -4.92 -17.91 -22.68
N PRO A 186 -4.75 -19.21 -22.77
CA PRO A 186 -5.16 -20.14 -21.71
C PRO A 186 -4.50 -19.79 -20.38
N VAL A 187 -5.19 -20.08 -19.28
CA VAL A 187 -4.66 -19.98 -17.91
C VAL A 187 -3.32 -20.76 -17.83
N GLY A 188 -2.32 -20.16 -17.25
CA GLY A 188 -0.95 -20.68 -17.16
C GLY A 188 -0.07 -20.40 -18.39
N GLN A 189 -0.59 -19.65 -19.38
CA GLN A 189 0.13 -19.22 -20.59
C GLN A 189 -0.10 -17.74 -20.92
N ARG A 190 -0.58 -16.96 -19.95
CA ARG A 190 -0.98 -15.56 -20.10
C ARG A 190 0.19 -14.59 -20.06
N ILE A 191 1.31 -15.00 -19.46
CA ILE A 191 2.52 -14.18 -19.42
C ILE A 191 3.29 -14.34 -20.72
N THR A 192 3.06 -13.44 -21.65
CA THR A 192 3.64 -13.48 -23.01
C THR A 192 5.02 -12.85 -23.07
N LYS A 193 5.34 -11.95 -22.13
CA LYS A 193 6.66 -11.35 -21.98
C LYS A 193 7.03 -11.34 -20.50
N LEU A 194 8.29 -11.62 -20.22
CA LEU A 194 8.90 -11.43 -18.89
C LEU A 194 10.40 -11.17 -19.08
N ALA A 195 10.83 -9.99 -18.71
CA ALA A 195 12.23 -9.58 -18.77
C ALA A 195 12.56 -8.71 -17.54
N ARG A 196 13.84 -8.61 -17.22
CA ARG A 196 14.29 -7.65 -16.21
C ARG A 196 14.17 -6.24 -16.81
N ALA A 197 13.59 -5.30 -16.07
CA ALA A 197 13.54 -3.91 -16.49
C ALA A 197 14.97 -3.40 -16.75
N ARG A 198 15.15 -2.70 -17.85
CA ARG A 198 16.43 -2.03 -18.12
C ARG A 198 16.50 -0.85 -17.18
N ASN A 199 17.55 -0.76 -16.36
CA ASN A 199 17.81 0.43 -15.56
C ASN A 199 17.84 1.63 -16.51
N SER A 200 16.83 2.48 -16.44
CA SER A 200 16.93 3.83 -16.99
C SER A 200 17.87 4.59 -16.05
N THR A 201 19.12 4.73 -16.52
CA THR A 201 20.15 5.60 -15.91
C THR A 201 19.70 7.06 -15.94
#